data_a81033d612df62edd1fafbfa8d4f93d8
#
_entry.id   a81033d612df62edd1fafbfa8d4f93d8
#
_cell.length_a   1.000
_cell.length_b   1.000
_cell.length_c   1.000
_cell.angle_alpha   90.00
_cell.angle_beta   90.00
_cell.angle_gamma   90.00
#
_symmetry.space_group_name_H-M   'P 1'
#
loop_
_entity.id
_entity.type
_entity.pdbx_description
1 polymer ?
#
loop_
_entity_poly.entity_id
_entity_poly.type
_entity_poly.pdbx_seq_one_letter_code
_entity_poly.pdbx_strand_id
1 'polypeptide(L)'
;MAAQEISLEALGLLQALLHHDYFEAQFRANHVARHALEHEHLPVADAAERIEGILERGCPNSVELRIALRVLAASVDSMQLVALNRAGRIL
;
A
#
# COMPACT_ATOMS: atom_id res chain seq x y z
N MET A 1 -15.08 1.92 5.89
CA MET A 1 -15.01 1.74 4.44
C MET A 1 -13.66 1.18 4.04
N ALA A 2 -13.64 0.36 3.02
CA ALA A 2 -12.42 -0.35 2.60
C ALA A 2 -11.25 0.58 2.27
N ALA A 3 -11.51 1.68 1.58
CA ALA A 3 -10.45 2.62 1.19
C ALA A 3 -9.73 3.20 2.42
N GLN A 4 -10.48 3.56 3.45
CA GLN A 4 -9.90 4.10 4.67
C GLN A 4 -9.08 3.04 5.41
N GLU A 5 -9.59 1.83 5.50
CA GLU A 5 -8.89 0.73 6.16
C GLU A 5 -7.59 0.39 5.43
N ILE A 6 -7.65 0.32 4.10
CA ILE A 6 -6.47 0.05 3.28
C ILE A 6 -5.43 1.15 3.46
N SER A 7 -5.88 2.41 3.52
CA SER A 7 -4.97 3.55 3.75
C SER A 7 -4.26 3.45 5.10
N LEU A 8 -4.97 3.06 6.14
CA LEU A 8 -4.38 2.87 7.46
C LEU A 8 -3.40 1.70 7.48
N GLU A 9 -3.72 0.63 6.78
CA GLU A 9 -2.82 -0.52 6.65
C GLU A 9 -1.55 -0.15 5.89
N ALA A 10 -1.69 0.65 4.82
CA ALA A 10 -0.54 1.13 4.06
C ALA A 10 0.35 2.03 4.93
N LEU A 11 -0.25 2.86 5.78
CA LEU A 11 0.51 3.68 6.72
C LEU A 11 1.30 2.81 7.69
N GLY A 12 0.70 1.72 8.19
CA GLY A 12 1.38 0.77 9.05
C GLY A 12 2.57 0.13 8.36
N LEU A 13 2.44 -0.18 7.07
CA LEU A 13 3.54 -0.70 6.27
C LEU A 13 4.69 0.32 6.19
N LEU A 14 4.37 1.57 5.92
CA LEU A 14 5.38 2.62 5.86
C LEU A 14 6.11 2.79 7.19
N GLN A 15 5.36 2.74 8.30
CA GLN A 15 5.95 2.84 9.63
C GLN A 15 6.89 1.68 9.92
N ALA A 16 6.51 0.45 9.54
CA ALA A 16 7.37 -0.71 9.72
C ALA A 16 8.69 -0.55 8.95
N LEU A 17 8.62 -0.03 7.72
CA LEU A 17 9.80 0.23 6.91
C LEU A 17 10.69 1.31 7.51
N LEU A 18 10.10 2.36 8.06
CA LEU A 18 10.86 3.42 8.73
C LEU A 18 11.59 2.92 9.96
N HIS A 19 11.03 1.94 10.66
CA HIS A 19 11.65 1.34 11.82
C HIS A 19 12.56 0.16 11.48
N HIS A 20 12.78 -0.08 10.20
CA HIS A 20 13.60 -1.19 9.70
C HIS A 20 13.11 -2.56 10.17
N ASP A 21 11.81 -2.66 10.45
CA ASP A 21 11.18 -3.92 10.82
C ASP A 21 10.68 -4.60 9.53
N TYR A 22 11.60 -5.23 8.83
CA TYR A 22 11.31 -5.79 7.50
C TYR A 22 10.40 -7.02 7.56
N PHE A 23 10.43 -7.74 8.65
CA PHE A 23 9.53 -8.88 8.85
C PHE A 23 8.09 -8.39 8.96
N GLU A 24 7.87 -7.39 9.79
CA GLU A 24 6.55 -6.77 9.95
C GLU A 24 6.12 -6.09 8.64
N ALA A 25 7.04 -5.42 7.96
CA ALA A 25 6.76 -4.75 6.69
C ALA A 25 6.27 -5.75 5.64
N GLN A 26 6.91 -6.91 5.55
CA GLN A 26 6.51 -7.95 4.60
C GLN A 26 5.10 -8.46 4.92
N PHE A 27 4.81 -8.70 6.18
CA PHE A 27 3.48 -9.11 6.63
C PHE A 27 2.43 -8.07 6.27
N ARG A 28 2.72 -6.81 6.52
CA ARG A 28 1.79 -5.72 6.24
C ARG A 28 1.60 -5.49 4.74
N ALA A 29 2.65 -5.64 3.95
CA ALA A 29 2.55 -5.54 2.50
C ALA A 29 1.62 -6.61 1.93
N ASN A 30 1.75 -7.84 2.43
CA ASN A 30 0.87 -8.93 2.05
C ASN A 30 -0.59 -8.61 2.41
N HIS A 31 -0.80 -8.08 3.60
CA HIS A 31 -2.13 -7.74 4.08
C HIS A 31 -2.78 -6.64 3.23
N VAL A 32 -2.02 -5.59 2.91
CA VAL A 32 -2.50 -4.51 2.03
C VAL A 32 -2.86 -5.06 0.66
N ALA A 33 -1.99 -5.89 0.09
CA ALA A 33 -2.20 -6.47 -1.23
C ALA A 33 -3.49 -7.28 -1.28
N ARG A 34 -3.71 -8.13 -0.29
CA ARG A 34 -4.90 -8.97 -0.25
C ARG A 34 -6.16 -8.16 -0.05
N HIS A 35 -6.14 -7.21 0.86
CA HIS A 35 -7.30 -6.38 1.17
C HIS A 35 -7.68 -5.53 -0.06
N ALA A 36 -6.68 -4.93 -0.70
CA ALA A 36 -6.90 -4.14 -1.90
C ALA A 36 -7.46 -4.99 -3.04
N LEU A 37 -6.96 -6.21 -3.19
CA LEU A 37 -7.45 -7.12 -4.22
C LEU A 37 -8.91 -7.50 -3.99
N GLU A 38 -9.28 -7.78 -2.75
CA GLU A 38 -10.66 -8.12 -2.39
C GLU A 38 -11.65 -7.02 -2.74
N HIS A 39 -11.20 -5.77 -2.66
CA HIS A 39 -12.04 -4.60 -2.95
C HIS A 39 -11.76 -4.00 -4.32
N GLU A 40 -11.05 -4.73 -5.17
CA GLU A 40 -10.78 -4.35 -6.55
C GLU A 40 -9.99 -3.05 -6.71
N HIS A 41 -9.19 -2.69 -5.71
CA HIS A 41 -8.24 -1.58 -5.80
C HIS A 41 -6.93 -2.09 -6.40
N LEU A 42 -6.96 -2.42 -7.69
CA LEU A 42 -5.87 -3.12 -8.36
C LEU A 42 -4.54 -2.37 -8.35
N PRO A 43 -4.49 -1.05 -8.57
CA PRO A 43 -3.21 -0.34 -8.49
C PRO A 43 -2.55 -0.44 -7.11
N VAL A 44 -3.34 -0.39 -6.04
CA VAL A 44 -2.82 -0.53 -4.67
C VAL A 44 -2.34 -1.95 -4.45
N ALA A 45 -3.11 -2.94 -4.87
CA ALA A 45 -2.74 -4.35 -4.74
C ALA A 45 -1.43 -4.64 -5.46
N ASP A 46 -1.29 -4.15 -6.69
CA ASP A 46 -0.10 -4.37 -7.50
C ASP A 46 1.14 -3.74 -6.85
N ALA A 47 1.01 -2.51 -6.37
CA ALA A 47 2.11 -1.82 -5.70
C ALA A 47 2.54 -2.54 -4.43
N ALA A 48 1.58 -3.00 -3.63
CA ALA A 48 1.87 -3.73 -2.40
C ALA A 48 2.54 -5.07 -2.68
N GLU A 49 2.11 -5.78 -3.72
CA GLU A 49 2.75 -7.03 -4.14
C GLU A 49 4.20 -6.82 -4.54
N ARG A 50 4.51 -5.74 -5.23
CA ARG A 50 5.89 -5.42 -5.60
C ARG A 50 6.75 -5.19 -4.38
N ILE A 51 6.23 -4.48 -3.38
CA ILE A 51 6.95 -4.25 -2.13
C ILE A 51 7.21 -5.58 -1.43
N GLU A 52 6.21 -6.42 -1.36
CA GLU A 52 6.34 -7.75 -0.75
C GLU A 52 7.45 -8.56 -1.44
N GLY A 53 7.45 -8.58 -2.78
CA GLY A 53 8.46 -9.29 -3.55
C GLY A 53 9.87 -8.78 -3.31
N ILE A 54 10.03 -7.45 -3.23
CA ILE A 54 11.35 -6.84 -2.95
C ILE A 54 11.84 -7.26 -1.57
N LEU A 55 10.97 -7.23 -0.57
CA LEU A 55 11.32 -7.62 0.79
C LEU A 55 11.66 -9.11 0.88
N GLU A 56 10.96 -9.95 0.14
CA GLU A 56 11.25 -11.39 0.08
C GLU A 56 12.64 -11.67 -0.49
N ARG A 57 13.08 -10.87 -1.46
CA ARG A 57 14.40 -11.01 -2.06
C ARG A 57 15.52 -10.49 -1.18
N GLY A 58 15.18 -9.86 -0.07
CA GLY A 58 16.17 -9.36 0.87
C GLY A 58 16.91 -8.11 0.42
N CYS A 59 16.26 -7.25 -0.36
CA CYS A 59 16.86 -6.02 -0.89
C CYS A 59 16.13 -4.77 -0.36
N PRO A 60 16.08 -4.56 0.97
CA PRO A 60 15.25 -3.50 1.54
C PRO A 60 15.76 -2.08 1.28
N ASN A 61 17.00 -1.91 0.83
CA ASN A 61 17.57 -0.60 0.56
C ASN A 61 17.66 -0.27 -0.92
N SER A 62 16.96 -1.03 -1.75
CA SER A 62 17.05 -0.87 -3.19
C SER A 62 16.30 0.37 -3.66
N VAL A 63 16.73 0.89 -4.82
CA VAL A 63 16.01 1.95 -5.53
C VAL A 63 14.62 1.45 -5.90
N GLU A 64 14.49 0.16 -6.20
CA GLU A 64 13.21 -0.45 -6.51
C GLU A 64 12.21 -0.27 -5.38
N LEU A 65 12.65 -0.45 -4.14
CA LEU A 65 11.77 -0.29 -2.99
C LEU A 65 11.25 1.16 -2.88
N ARG A 66 12.14 2.13 -3.10
CA ARG A 66 11.75 3.55 -3.08
C ARG A 66 10.70 3.85 -4.15
N ILE A 67 10.92 3.34 -5.36
CA ILE A 67 9.98 3.53 -6.46
C ILE A 67 8.65 2.86 -6.12
N ALA A 68 8.69 1.64 -5.61
CA ALA A 68 7.48 0.90 -5.24
C ALA A 68 6.69 1.63 -4.15
N LEU A 69 7.38 2.23 -3.18
CA LEU A 69 6.74 3.00 -2.13
C LEU A 69 6.04 4.26 -2.68
N ARG A 70 6.68 4.94 -3.63
CA ARG A 70 6.07 6.10 -4.28
C ARG A 70 4.83 5.69 -5.06
N VAL A 71 4.91 4.57 -5.76
CA VAL A 71 3.77 4.06 -6.52
C VAL A 71 2.64 3.70 -5.56
N LEU A 72 2.95 3.05 -4.44
CA LEU A 72 1.95 2.72 -3.44
C LEU A 72 1.29 3.98 -2.89
N ALA A 73 2.07 4.98 -2.51
CA ALA A 73 1.55 6.23 -1.96
C ALA A 73 0.63 6.92 -2.97
N ALA A 74 1.05 7.01 -4.23
CA ALA A 74 0.25 7.62 -5.27
C ALA A 74 -1.06 6.84 -5.51
N SER A 75 -0.98 5.51 -5.48
CA SER A 75 -2.15 4.65 -5.67
C SER A 75 -3.16 4.79 -4.53
N VAL A 76 -2.66 4.89 -3.30
CA VAL A 76 -3.52 5.09 -2.13
C VAL A 76 -4.19 6.46 -2.18
N ASP A 77 -3.43 7.51 -2.54
CA ASP A 77 -3.98 8.85 -2.69
C ASP A 77 -5.08 8.88 -3.76
N SER A 78 -4.83 8.23 -4.88
CA SER A 78 -5.80 8.16 -5.96
C SER A 78 -7.07 7.43 -5.54
N MET A 79 -6.90 6.33 -4.80
CA MET A 79 -8.02 5.56 -4.26
C MET A 79 -8.86 6.42 -3.31
N GLN A 80 -8.21 7.18 -2.44
CA GLN A 80 -8.89 8.06 -1.50
C GLN A 80 -9.63 9.19 -2.21
N LEU A 81 -9.03 9.76 -3.26
CA LEU A 81 -9.67 10.79 -4.06
C LEU A 81 -10.95 10.28 -4.71
N VAL A 82 -10.90 9.09 -5.27
CA VAL A 82 -12.09 8.48 -5.88
C VAL A 82 -13.18 8.29 -4.83
N ALA A 83 -12.82 7.80 -3.65
CA ALA A 83 -13.78 7.59 -2.56
C ALA A 83 -14.39 8.91 -2.10
N LEU A 84 -13.56 9.96 -1.96
CA LEU A 84 -14.03 11.27 -1.56
C LEU A 84 -14.94 11.90 -2.61
N ASN A 85 -14.59 11.74 -3.89
CA ASN A 85 -15.42 12.26 -4.97
C ASN A 85 -16.80 11.61 -4.98
N ARG A 86 -16.86 10.31 -4.73
CA ARG A 86 -18.14 9.62 -4.62
C ARG A 86 -18.97 10.12 -3.45
N ALA A 87 -18.32 10.34 -2.31
CA ALA A 87 -18.99 10.87 -1.12
C ALA A 87 -19.39 12.32 -1.31
N GLY A 88 -18.54 13.12 -1.97
CA GLY A 88 -18.76 14.55 -2.15
C GLY A 88 -19.72 14.92 -3.27
N ARG A 89 -20.14 13.98 -4.08
CA ARG A 89 -21.05 14.24 -5.19
C ARG A 89 -22.41 14.76 -4.78
N ILE A 90 -22.74 14.54 -3.55
CA ILE A 90 -24.02 14.95 -3.00
C ILE A 90 -24.01 16.45 -2.72
N LEU A 91 -22.84 17.01 -2.66
CA LEU A 91 -22.69 18.43 -2.45
C LEU A 91 -22.94 19.21 -3.73
#